data_5543ee3b7a244686a227bdc17637aea1
#
_entry.id   5543ee3b7a244686a227bdc17637aea1
#
_cell.length_a   1.000
_cell.length_b   1.000
_cell.length_c   1.000
_cell.angle_alpha   90.00
_cell.angle_beta   90.00
_cell.angle_gamma   90.00
#
_symmetry.space_group_name_H-M   'P 1'
#
loop_
_entity.id
_entity.type
_entity.pdbx_description
1 polymer ?
#
loop_
_entity_poly.entity_id
_entity_poly.type
_entity_poly.pdbx_seq_one_letter_code
_entity_poly.pdbx_strand_id
1 'polypeptide(L)'
;MVTTQCHWVRHLTRAFCPAIVFLLSFGQVVFATDPEALRVETDVFADRDDVPIAHSLTLFSSKVAWDFLDTTPAEKKTSDSESDQPKAFNGEIVLHDPTRERVLLIDPLRQVKTSIDSIQLERLRVSLAKWARTSDDKLLCWAGGPHFENGMHESDDAIELVGPRVQYRIETTDAPSQEIAGQYRQFADTAILLRALVHPGGIPPFPRLALNKRLSSEVKLPTSVTLEIDSRGSLVPSGLSSMMQRHLCSVHRIHPALRADDLQRIADAEACMAIAEEVSLAEYTQAEKK
;
A
#
# COMPACT_ATOMS: atom_id res chain seq x y z
N MET A 1 83.59 51.90 34.84
CA MET A 1 83.82 51.51 36.26
C MET A 1 82.83 50.40 36.60
N VAL A 2 83.36 49.24 36.93
CA VAL A 2 82.78 48.12 37.72
C VAL A 2 81.73 47.31 37.02
N THR A 3 82.12 46.19 36.42
CA THR A 3 82.18 44.80 36.92
C THR A 3 80.85 44.36 37.61
N THR A 4 80.23 43.24 37.35
CA THR A 4 80.64 41.90 37.55
C THR A 4 79.56 40.87 37.13
N GLN A 5 80.02 39.79 36.51
CA GLN A 5 79.71 38.36 36.71
C GLN A 5 78.32 37.81 36.62
N CYS A 6 78.17 36.92 35.66
CA CYS A 6 77.90 35.49 35.71
C CYS A 6 76.97 34.92 36.81
N HIS A 7 75.91 34.25 36.37
CA HIS A 7 75.73 32.88 36.87
C HIS A 7 74.81 32.09 35.90
N TRP A 8 75.28 30.96 35.46
CA TRP A 8 74.60 29.92 34.77
C TRP A 8 73.68 29.16 35.74
N VAL A 9 72.39 29.05 35.39
CA VAL A 9 71.56 27.96 35.94
C VAL A 9 70.77 27.32 34.80
N ARG A 10 71.13 26.07 34.52
CA ARG A 10 70.38 25.17 33.63
C ARG A 10 69.11 24.77 34.34
N HIS A 11 67.99 25.08 33.77
CA HIS A 11 66.74 24.39 34.09
C HIS A 11 66.23 23.65 32.87
N LEU A 12 66.21 22.32 32.97
CA LEU A 12 65.50 21.39 32.15
C LEU A 12 64.01 21.69 32.26
N THR A 13 63.36 22.18 31.22
CA THR A 13 61.96 22.18 31.10
C THR A 13 61.50 21.01 30.26
N ARG A 14 60.90 20.04 30.93
CA ARG A 14 60.18 18.89 30.35
C ARG A 14 59.08 19.40 29.39
N ALA A 15 59.13 18.98 28.13
CA ALA A 15 58.08 19.16 27.18
C ALA A 15 56.87 18.31 27.61
N PHE A 16 55.80 18.92 28.04
CA PHE A 16 54.48 18.34 28.17
C PHE A 16 53.82 18.38 26.80
N CYS A 17 53.70 17.23 26.16
CA CYS A 17 52.82 17.04 25.00
C CYS A 17 51.38 16.94 25.50
N PRO A 18 50.45 17.84 25.13
CA PRO A 18 49.03 17.61 25.38
C PRO A 18 48.55 16.59 24.34
N ALA A 19 48.27 15.38 24.80
CA ALA A 19 47.52 14.40 24.03
C ALA A 19 46.11 14.96 23.80
N ILE A 20 45.83 15.41 22.58
CA ILE A 20 44.50 15.78 22.10
C ILE A 20 43.73 14.46 21.98
N VAL A 21 42.90 14.16 22.98
CA VAL A 21 41.92 13.10 22.91
C VAL A 21 40.78 13.60 22.03
N PHE A 22 40.80 13.21 20.75
CA PHE A 22 39.66 13.35 19.85
C PHE A 22 38.56 12.39 20.33
N LEU A 23 37.64 12.89 21.14
CA LEU A 23 36.37 12.24 21.41
C LEU A 23 35.56 12.24 20.10
N LEU A 24 35.67 11.16 19.34
CA LEU A 24 34.73 10.83 18.27
C LEU A 24 33.33 10.61 18.90
N SER A 25 32.57 11.68 19.04
CA SER A 25 31.14 11.61 19.29
C SER A 25 30.53 10.92 18.08
N PHE A 26 30.32 9.60 18.15
CA PHE A 26 29.39 8.91 17.28
C PHE A 26 28.00 9.48 17.60
N GLY A 27 27.62 10.54 16.90
CA GLY A 27 26.25 11.00 16.87
C GLY A 27 25.42 9.84 16.36
N GLN A 28 24.66 9.20 17.24
CA GLN A 28 23.57 8.34 16.83
C GLN A 28 22.65 9.23 16.02
N VAL A 29 22.61 8.99 14.70
CA VAL A 29 21.58 9.57 13.83
C VAL A 29 20.28 8.92 14.28
N VAL A 30 19.60 9.58 15.20
CA VAL A 30 18.21 9.26 15.54
C VAL A 30 17.41 9.66 14.29
N PHE A 31 17.12 8.69 13.45
CA PHE A 31 16.12 8.89 12.42
C PHE A 31 14.82 9.24 13.15
N ALA A 32 14.35 10.48 12.98
CA ALA A 32 13.03 10.86 13.44
C ALA A 32 12.06 9.90 12.73
N THR A 33 11.45 9.01 13.49
CA THR A 33 10.37 8.16 12.99
C THR A 33 9.24 9.08 12.57
N ASP A 34 8.88 9.07 11.29
CA ASP A 34 7.68 9.74 10.80
C ASP A 34 6.49 9.16 11.58
N PRO A 35 5.77 9.96 12.39
CA PRO A 35 4.67 9.45 13.21
C PRO A 35 3.49 8.95 12.37
N GLU A 36 3.47 9.27 11.09
CA GLU A 36 2.45 8.84 10.13
C GLU A 36 2.91 7.65 9.27
N ALA A 37 4.11 7.10 9.55
CA ALA A 37 4.62 5.97 8.79
C ALA A 37 3.85 4.68 9.11
N LEU A 38 3.47 3.94 8.07
CA LEU A 38 2.86 2.63 8.17
C LEU A 38 3.38 1.74 7.04
N ARG A 39 3.67 0.49 7.36
CA ARG A 39 4.05 -0.54 6.40
C ARG A 39 3.03 -1.67 6.44
N VAL A 40 2.45 -2.00 5.30
CA VAL A 40 1.44 -3.06 5.18
C VAL A 40 1.87 -4.05 4.10
N GLU A 41 2.06 -5.29 4.47
CA GLU A 41 2.21 -6.40 3.51
C GLU A 41 0.85 -7.07 3.35
N THR A 42 0.44 -7.30 2.12
CA THR A 42 -0.84 -7.92 1.80
C THR A 42 -0.63 -9.15 0.92
N ASP A 43 -1.14 -10.29 1.35
CA ASP A 43 -1.26 -11.50 0.55
C ASP A 43 -2.73 -11.74 0.21
N VAL A 44 -3.01 -12.04 -1.05
CA VAL A 44 -4.38 -12.33 -1.52
C VAL A 44 -4.47 -13.79 -1.93
N PHE A 45 -5.46 -14.48 -1.42
CA PHE A 45 -5.74 -15.89 -1.66
C PHE A 45 -7.09 -16.07 -2.36
N ALA A 46 -7.20 -17.08 -3.21
CA ALA A 46 -8.44 -17.47 -3.89
C ALA A 46 -8.85 -18.89 -3.46
N ASP A 47 -10.16 -19.12 -3.35
CA ASP A 47 -10.78 -20.43 -3.20
C ASP A 47 -10.18 -21.34 -2.10
N ARG A 48 -9.63 -20.76 -1.02
CA ARG A 48 -8.97 -21.45 0.11
C ARG A 48 -7.64 -22.11 -0.25
N ASP A 49 -6.99 -21.67 -1.32
CA ASP A 49 -5.63 -22.10 -1.64
C ASP A 49 -4.64 -21.55 -0.61
N ASP A 50 -3.58 -22.32 -0.31
CA ASP A 50 -2.51 -21.90 0.60
C ASP A 50 -1.48 -21.00 -0.10
N VAL A 51 -1.54 -20.90 -1.41
CA VAL A 51 -0.61 -20.08 -2.23
C VAL A 51 -1.28 -18.77 -2.59
N PRO A 52 -0.68 -17.62 -2.25
CA PRO A 52 -1.25 -16.33 -2.61
C PRO A 52 -1.22 -16.12 -4.13
N ILE A 53 -2.32 -15.61 -4.67
CA ILE A 53 -2.44 -15.23 -6.09
C ILE A 53 -1.87 -13.85 -6.38
N ALA A 54 -1.69 -13.02 -5.36
CA ALA A 54 -1.07 -11.71 -5.46
C ALA A 54 -0.43 -11.33 -4.12
N HIS A 55 0.63 -10.54 -4.20
CA HIS A 55 1.30 -9.95 -3.06
C HIS A 55 1.47 -8.45 -3.29
N SER A 56 1.27 -7.64 -2.26
CA SER A 56 1.63 -6.22 -2.31
C SER A 56 2.32 -5.76 -1.04
N LEU A 57 3.13 -4.71 -1.20
CA LEU A 57 3.75 -3.98 -0.12
C LEU A 57 3.35 -2.52 -0.22
N THR A 58 2.55 -2.04 0.74
CA THR A 58 2.14 -0.65 0.80
C THR A 58 2.94 0.09 1.88
N LEU A 59 3.57 1.20 1.48
CA LEU A 59 4.40 2.04 2.34
C LEU A 59 3.78 3.43 2.44
N PHE A 60 3.35 3.82 3.64
CA PHE A 60 2.84 5.15 3.93
C PHE A 60 3.98 6.01 4.46
N SER A 61 4.20 7.17 3.86
CA SER A 61 5.19 8.17 4.27
C SER A 61 4.79 9.54 3.76
N SER A 62 4.94 10.56 4.59
CA SER A 62 4.73 11.95 4.18
C SER A 62 3.37 12.20 3.49
N LYS A 63 2.31 11.57 3.99
CA LYS A 63 0.92 11.67 3.48
C LYS A 63 0.67 11.05 2.10
N VAL A 64 1.62 10.31 1.56
CA VAL A 64 1.45 9.52 0.34
C VAL A 64 1.54 8.03 0.65
N ALA A 65 0.99 7.19 -0.23
CA ALA A 65 1.15 5.75 -0.14
C ALA A 65 1.76 5.22 -1.44
N TRP A 66 2.85 4.48 -1.29
CA TRP A 66 3.50 3.72 -2.34
C TRP A 66 3.05 2.27 -2.25
N ASP A 67 2.41 1.75 -3.29
CA ASP A 67 1.94 0.37 -3.36
C ASP A 67 2.73 -0.39 -4.44
N PHE A 68 3.44 -1.42 -4.03
CA PHE A 68 4.30 -2.26 -4.86
C PHE A 68 3.57 -3.57 -5.10
N LEU A 69 3.01 -3.77 -6.29
CA LEU A 69 2.20 -4.92 -6.67
C LEU A 69 3.07 -5.98 -7.34
N ASP A 70 3.23 -7.13 -6.68
CA ASP A 70 3.90 -8.29 -7.27
C ASP A 70 2.83 -9.30 -7.72
N THR A 71 2.62 -9.37 -9.02
CA THR A 71 1.68 -10.31 -9.64
C THR A 71 2.34 -11.60 -10.09
N THR A 72 3.62 -11.79 -9.78
CA THR A 72 4.33 -13.02 -10.17
C THR A 72 3.85 -14.17 -9.28
N PRO A 73 3.24 -15.24 -9.86
CA PRO A 73 2.83 -16.40 -9.08
C PRO A 73 4.01 -16.98 -8.30
N ALA A 74 3.77 -17.34 -7.04
CA ALA A 74 4.81 -17.85 -6.13
C ALA A 74 5.55 -19.11 -6.63
N GLU A 75 5.00 -19.83 -7.62
CA GLU A 75 5.58 -21.05 -8.18
C GLU A 75 6.92 -20.85 -8.93
N LYS A 76 7.31 -19.62 -9.24
CA LYS A 76 8.59 -19.35 -9.96
C LYS A 76 9.76 -18.93 -9.08
N LYS A 77 9.61 -18.93 -7.76
CA LYS A 77 10.78 -18.79 -6.87
C LYS A 77 11.48 -20.13 -6.69
N THR A 78 11.93 -20.75 -7.78
CA THR A 78 12.90 -21.85 -7.73
C THR A 78 14.20 -21.31 -7.12
N SER A 79 14.59 -21.96 -6.07
CA SER A 79 15.69 -21.69 -5.14
C SER A 79 17.09 -21.88 -5.74
N ASP A 80 17.45 -21.28 -6.88
CA ASP A 80 18.80 -21.40 -7.42
C ASP A 80 19.23 -20.10 -8.14
N SER A 81 19.40 -19.04 -7.37
CA SER A 81 20.45 -18.04 -7.65
C SER A 81 20.57 -17.08 -6.47
N GLU A 82 21.45 -17.40 -5.53
CA GLU A 82 22.13 -16.45 -4.66
C GLU A 82 22.95 -15.48 -5.53
N SER A 83 22.29 -14.53 -6.17
CA SER A 83 22.97 -13.34 -6.65
C SER A 83 22.67 -12.21 -5.70
N ASP A 84 23.69 -11.76 -4.99
CA ASP A 84 23.73 -10.66 -4.01
C ASP A 84 23.44 -9.28 -4.65
N GLN A 85 22.88 -9.23 -5.85
CA GLN A 85 22.47 -7.97 -6.48
C GLN A 85 21.01 -7.67 -6.11
N PRO A 86 20.72 -6.42 -5.69
CA PRO A 86 19.34 -6.00 -5.44
C PRO A 86 18.53 -6.21 -6.72
N LYS A 87 17.65 -7.20 -6.66
CA LYS A 87 16.79 -7.56 -7.80
C LYS A 87 15.85 -6.39 -8.06
N ALA A 88 15.96 -5.77 -9.22
CA ALA A 88 15.05 -4.72 -9.63
C ALA A 88 13.59 -5.20 -9.45
N PHE A 89 12.73 -4.34 -8.89
CA PHE A 89 11.32 -4.65 -8.72
C PHE A 89 10.65 -4.74 -10.10
N ASN A 90 10.05 -5.90 -10.39
CA ASN A 90 9.47 -6.20 -11.71
C ASN A 90 7.94 -6.06 -11.74
N GLY A 91 7.33 -5.63 -10.65
CA GLY A 91 5.89 -5.43 -10.55
C GLY A 91 5.45 -4.00 -10.89
N GLU A 92 4.15 -3.75 -10.79
CA GLU A 92 3.57 -2.42 -10.93
C GLU A 92 3.79 -1.62 -9.65
N ILE A 93 4.07 -0.32 -9.79
CA ILE A 93 4.16 0.62 -8.66
C ILE A 93 3.01 1.61 -8.79
N VAL A 94 2.25 1.77 -7.70
CA VAL A 94 1.16 2.74 -7.63
C VAL A 94 1.49 3.78 -6.56
N LEU A 95 1.54 5.05 -6.95
CA LEU A 95 1.66 6.17 -6.02
C LEU A 95 0.29 6.81 -5.81
N HIS A 96 -0.23 6.72 -4.58
CA HIS A 96 -1.40 7.46 -4.13
C HIS A 96 -0.96 8.79 -3.52
N ASP A 97 -1.22 9.89 -4.21
CA ASP A 97 -0.82 11.24 -3.81
C ASP A 97 -2.08 12.11 -3.59
N PRO A 98 -2.70 12.02 -2.41
CA PRO A 98 -3.90 12.78 -2.10
C PRO A 98 -3.63 14.29 -2.02
N THR A 99 -2.39 14.70 -1.76
CA THR A 99 -2.02 16.13 -1.69
C THR A 99 -2.06 16.80 -3.05
N ARG A 100 -1.86 16.02 -4.13
CA ARG A 100 -1.97 16.46 -5.53
C ARG A 100 -3.22 15.91 -6.21
N GLU A 101 -4.14 15.31 -5.44
CA GLU A 101 -5.42 14.78 -5.91
C GLU A 101 -5.27 13.80 -7.10
N ARG A 102 -4.24 12.95 -7.06
CA ARG A 102 -3.92 12.02 -8.16
C ARG A 102 -3.41 10.68 -7.70
N VAL A 103 -3.50 9.72 -8.62
CA VAL A 103 -2.84 8.41 -8.54
C VAL A 103 -1.94 8.28 -9.77
N LEU A 104 -0.71 7.82 -9.57
CA LEU A 104 0.18 7.45 -10.68
C LEU A 104 0.35 5.93 -10.70
N LEU A 105 0.19 5.36 -11.88
CA LEU A 105 0.58 4.00 -12.19
C LEU A 105 1.94 4.05 -12.90
N ILE A 106 2.89 3.23 -12.46
CA ILE A 106 4.25 3.21 -12.98
C ILE A 106 4.60 1.75 -13.30
N ASP A 107 4.97 1.49 -14.52
CA ASP A 107 5.53 0.22 -14.98
C ASP A 107 7.06 0.37 -15.13
N PRO A 108 7.84 -0.15 -14.17
CA PRO A 108 9.30 -0.03 -14.21
C PRO A 108 9.94 -0.75 -15.39
N LEU A 109 9.36 -1.86 -15.83
CA LEU A 109 9.90 -2.66 -16.92
C LEU A 109 9.75 -1.96 -18.28
N ARG A 110 8.61 -1.32 -18.50
CA ARG A 110 8.32 -0.57 -19.73
C ARG A 110 8.82 0.86 -19.65
N GLN A 111 9.21 1.34 -18.47
CA GLN A 111 9.58 2.73 -18.21
C GLN A 111 8.48 3.72 -18.63
N VAL A 112 7.22 3.37 -18.37
CA VAL A 112 6.07 4.23 -18.64
C VAL A 112 5.28 4.50 -17.35
N LYS A 113 4.58 5.64 -17.34
CA LYS A 113 3.65 6.01 -16.26
C LYS A 113 2.39 6.63 -16.83
N THR A 114 1.32 6.58 -16.05
CA THR A 114 0.08 7.30 -16.34
C THR A 114 -0.47 7.93 -15.07
N SER A 115 -1.11 9.08 -15.20
CA SER A 115 -1.72 9.81 -14.09
C SER A 115 -3.25 9.77 -14.20
N ILE A 116 -3.91 9.48 -13.09
CA ILE A 116 -5.36 9.47 -12.97
C ILE A 116 -5.71 10.48 -11.88
N ASP A 117 -6.51 11.49 -12.20
CA ASP A 117 -6.96 12.48 -11.24
C ASP A 117 -8.15 12.00 -10.39
N SER A 118 -8.31 12.57 -9.21
CA SER A 118 -9.39 12.23 -8.28
C SER A 118 -10.78 12.48 -8.88
N ILE A 119 -10.91 13.44 -9.80
CA ILE A 119 -12.16 13.76 -10.49
C ILE A 119 -12.58 12.60 -11.40
N GLN A 120 -11.61 11.97 -12.09
CA GLN A 120 -11.90 10.78 -12.92
C GLN A 120 -12.41 9.62 -12.07
N LEU A 121 -11.78 9.35 -10.93
CA LEU A 121 -12.22 8.30 -10.00
C LEU A 121 -13.61 8.61 -9.42
N GLU A 122 -13.88 9.86 -9.07
CA GLU A 122 -15.19 10.27 -8.57
C GLU A 122 -16.29 10.13 -9.65
N ARG A 123 -16.02 10.53 -10.89
CA ARG A 123 -16.94 10.33 -12.02
C ARG A 123 -17.24 8.84 -12.26
N LEU A 124 -16.19 7.99 -12.18
CA LEU A 124 -16.38 6.54 -12.25
C LEU A 124 -17.26 6.05 -11.11
N ARG A 125 -17.01 6.47 -9.87
CA ARG A 125 -17.80 6.11 -8.69
C ARG A 125 -19.28 6.43 -8.88
N VAL A 126 -19.60 7.66 -9.32
CA VAL A 126 -20.97 8.09 -9.59
C VAL A 126 -21.63 7.25 -10.70
N SER A 127 -20.89 6.99 -11.78
CA SER A 127 -21.39 6.21 -12.92
C SER A 127 -21.66 4.76 -12.54
N LEU A 128 -20.73 4.13 -11.79
CA LEU A 128 -20.89 2.76 -11.29
C LEU A 128 -22.09 2.65 -10.32
N ALA A 129 -22.25 3.61 -9.42
CA ALA A 129 -23.37 3.62 -8.50
C ALA A 129 -24.71 3.70 -9.23
N LYS A 130 -24.81 4.58 -10.22
CA LYS A 130 -26.01 4.71 -11.05
C LYS A 130 -26.29 3.42 -11.80
N TRP A 131 -25.29 2.87 -12.48
CA TRP A 131 -25.43 1.62 -13.23
C TRP A 131 -25.87 0.46 -12.34
N ALA A 132 -25.19 0.27 -11.19
CA ALA A 132 -25.51 -0.82 -10.29
C ALA A 132 -26.93 -0.75 -9.74
N ARG A 133 -27.40 0.43 -9.30
CA ARG A 133 -28.75 0.65 -8.77
C ARG A 133 -29.87 0.41 -9.77
N THR A 134 -29.58 0.54 -11.06
CA THR A 134 -30.56 0.30 -12.15
C THR A 134 -30.51 -1.12 -12.69
N SER A 135 -29.67 -1.99 -12.13
CA SER A 135 -29.55 -3.39 -12.53
C SER A 135 -30.74 -4.23 -12.03
N ASP A 136 -31.20 -5.14 -12.85
CA ASP A 136 -32.21 -6.15 -12.47
C ASP A 136 -31.61 -7.26 -11.57
N ASP A 137 -30.28 -7.42 -11.54
CA ASP A 137 -29.63 -8.35 -10.62
C ASP A 137 -29.64 -7.80 -9.20
N LYS A 138 -30.23 -8.59 -8.28
CA LYS A 138 -30.38 -8.18 -6.86
C LYS A 138 -29.05 -7.91 -6.16
N LEU A 139 -27.98 -8.66 -6.50
CA LEU A 139 -26.67 -8.44 -5.93
C LEU A 139 -26.08 -7.12 -6.44
N LEU A 140 -26.12 -6.87 -7.73
CA LEU A 140 -25.61 -5.62 -8.30
C LEU A 140 -26.40 -4.41 -7.80
N CYS A 141 -27.74 -4.50 -7.79
CA CYS A 141 -28.60 -3.42 -7.28
C CYS A 141 -28.28 -3.09 -5.81
N TRP A 142 -28.17 -4.12 -4.95
CA TRP A 142 -27.75 -3.94 -3.55
C TRP A 142 -26.35 -3.36 -3.45
N ALA A 143 -25.39 -3.89 -4.22
CA ALA A 143 -24.01 -3.42 -4.20
C ALA A 143 -23.84 -1.98 -4.72
N GLY A 144 -24.84 -1.41 -5.41
CA GLY A 144 -24.89 0.01 -5.75
C GLY A 144 -25.16 0.95 -4.57
N GLY A 145 -25.49 0.42 -3.42
CA GLY A 145 -25.80 1.16 -2.18
C GLY A 145 -27.04 2.03 -2.28
N PRO A 146 -27.30 2.86 -1.26
CA PRO A 146 -26.44 3.19 -0.10
C PRO A 146 -26.72 2.38 1.18
N HIS A 147 -27.73 1.49 1.21
CA HIS A 147 -28.32 0.91 2.42
C HIS A 147 -27.57 -0.34 2.90
N PHE A 148 -26.32 -0.17 3.37
CA PHE A 148 -25.51 -1.27 3.89
C PHE A 148 -25.66 -1.48 5.40
N GLU A 149 -26.17 -0.50 6.12
CA GLU A 149 -26.27 -0.49 7.59
C GLU A 149 -27.11 -1.66 8.12
N ASN A 150 -28.16 -2.04 7.40
CA ASN A 150 -29.06 -3.15 7.80
C ASN A 150 -28.39 -4.53 7.76
N GLY A 151 -27.31 -4.69 6.99
CA GLY A 151 -26.55 -5.94 6.87
C GLY A 151 -25.21 -5.89 7.60
N MET A 152 -24.90 -4.79 8.29
CA MET A 152 -23.62 -4.60 8.98
C MET A 152 -23.74 -5.08 10.42
N HIS A 153 -22.86 -5.99 10.81
CA HIS A 153 -22.76 -6.56 12.14
C HIS A 153 -21.34 -6.34 12.66
N GLU A 154 -21.23 -5.92 13.91
CA GLU A 154 -19.96 -5.57 14.53
C GLU A 154 -19.74 -6.39 15.78
N SER A 155 -18.51 -6.82 15.97
CA SER A 155 -17.97 -7.39 17.19
C SER A 155 -16.67 -6.68 17.55
N ASP A 156 -16.08 -7.01 18.70
CA ASP A 156 -14.84 -6.35 19.16
C ASP A 156 -13.69 -6.50 18.13
N ASP A 157 -13.61 -7.66 17.45
CA ASP A 157 -12.48 -8.00 16.58
C ASP A 157 -12.85 -8.10 15.09
N ALA A 158 -14.12 -7.94 14.73
CA ALA A 158 -14.55 -8.12 13.36
C ALA A 158 -15.77 -7.27 12.97
N ILE A 159 -15.82 -6.90 11.68
CA ILE A 159 -16.97 -6.27 11.05
C ILE A 159 -17.43 -7.18 9.92
N GLU A 160 -18.71 -7.51 9.91
CA GLU A 160 -19.34 -8.29 8.85
C GLU A 160 -20.37 -7.45 8.10
N LEU A 161 -20.46 -7.66 6.80
CA LEU A 161 -21.49 -7.10 5.95
C LEU A 161 -22.13 -8.19 5.11
N VAL A 162 -23.41 -8.46 5.38
CA VAL A 162 -24.19 -9.49 4.71
C VAL A 162 -25.14 -8.85 3.68
N GLY A 163 -25.02 -9.29 2.44
CA GLY A 163 -25.87 -8.86 1.34
C GLY A 163 -26.50 -10.06 0.61
N PRO A 164 -27.28 -9.80 -0.45
CA PRO A 164 -27.85 -10.85 -1.27
C PRO A 164 -26.75 -11.68 -1.94
N ARG A 165 -26.54 -12.92 -1.51
CA ARG A 165 -25.53 -13.85 -2.06
C ARG A 165 -24.07 -13.41 -1.88
N VAL A 166 -23.80 -12.49 -0.96
CA VAL A 166 -22.45 -12.01 -0.69
C VAL A 166 -22.28 -11.74 0.79
N GLN A 167 -21.12 -12.10 1.31
CA GLN A 167 -20.72 -11.78 2.67
C GLN A 167 -19.29 -11.26 2.67
N TYR A 168 -19.07 -10.14 3.34
CA TYR A 168 -17.76 -9.64 3.72
C TYR A 168 -17.56 -9.89 5.21
N ARG A 169 -16.37 -10.34 5.58
CA ARG A 169 -15.89 -10.39 6.95
C ARG A 169 -14.53 -9.75 7.01
N ILE A 170 -14.37 -8.80 7.93
CA ILE A 170 -13.10 -8.10 8.15
C ILE A 170 -12.70 -8.32 9.59
N GLU A 171 -11.56 -8.99 9.81
CA GLU A 171 -10.89 -9.01 11.10
C GLU A 171 -10.06 -7.74 11.25
N THR A 172 -10.00 -7.22 12.48
CA THR A 172 -9.48 -5.88 12.72
C THR A 172 -8.47 -5.84 13.85
N THR A 173 -7.64 -4.82 13.82
CA THR A 173 -6.79 -4.39 14.93
C THR A 173 -6.92 -2.88 15.09
N ASP A 174 -6.57 -2.38 16.28
CA ASP A 174 -6.57 -0.93 16.52
C ASP A 174 -5.52 -0.25 15.65
N ALA A 175 -5.89 0.89 15.06
CA ALA A 175 -4.94 1.75 14.38
C ALA A 175 -4.10 2.53 15.40
N PRO A 176 -2.82 2.85 15.10
CA PRO A 176 -1.99 3.67 15.97
C PRO A 176 -2.59 5.05 16.25
N SER A 177 -3.35 5.61 15.30
CA SER A 177 -4.03 6.88 15.45
C SER A 177 -5.22 7.00 14.48
N GLN A 178 -6.12 7.96 14.76
CA GLN A 178 -7.21 8.33 13.85
C GLN A 178 -6.69 8.79 12.48
N GLU A 179 -5.55 9.41 12.47
CA GLU A 179 -4.91 9.93 11.26
C GLU A 179 -4.44 8.80 10.35
N ILE A 180 -3.77 7.80 10.91
CA ILE A 180 -3.36 6.57 10.21
C ILE A 180 -4.58 5.80 9.69
N ALA A 181 -5.64 5.65 10.49
CA ALA A 181 -6.88 5.03 10.04
C ALA A 181 -7.51 5.78 8.85
N GLY A 182 -7.46 7.11 8.88
CA GLY A 182 -7.92 7.99 7.81
C GLY A 182 -7.10 7.85 6.53
N GLN A 183 -5.77 7.84 6.63
CA GLN A 183 -4.85 7.66 5.50
C GLN A 183 -5.02 6.28 4.86
N TYR A 184 -5.07 5.23 5.68
CA TYR A 184 -5.31 3.87 5.19
C TYR A 184 -6.66 3.77 4.45
N ARG A 185 -7.71 4.35 5.00
CA ARG A 185 -9.02 4.39 4.34
C ARG A 185 -8.94 5.09 2.98
N GLN A 186 -8.32 6.27 2.92
CA GLN A 186 -8.20 7.02 1.67
C GLN A 186 -7.46 6.23 0.60
N PHE A 187 -6.35 5.58 0.99
CA PHE A 187 -5.63 4.65 0.13
C PHE A 187 -6.53 3.49 -0.33
N ALA A 188 -7.16 2.77 0.60
CA ALA A 188 -7.96 1.59 0.30
C ALA A 188 -9.17 1.92 -0.60
N ASP A 189 -9.84 3.05 -0.37
CA ASP A 189 -10.96 3.52 -1.20
C ASP A 189 -10.49 3.83 -2.63
N THR A 190 -9.34 4.49 -2.76
CA THR A 190 -8.74 4.83 -4.05
C THR A 190 -8.28 3.59 -4.80
N ALA A 191 -7.60 2.65 -4.12
CA ALA A 191 -7.12 1.40 -4.72
C ALA A 191 -8.28 0.56 -5.31
N ILE A 192 -9.42 0.48 -4.59
CA ILE A 192 -10.59 -0.25 -5.06
C ILE A 192 -11.23 0.43 -6.27
N LEU A 193 -11.33 1.75 -6.29
CA LEU A 193 -11.85 2.50 -7.42
C LEU A 193 -10.93 2.41 -8.63
N LEU A 194 -9.61 2.49 -8.41
CA LEU A 194 -8.61 2.30 -9.44
C LEU A 194 -8.72 0.91 -10.07
N ARG A 195 -8.84 -0.15 -9.26
CA ARG A 195 -9.04 -1.50 -9.74
C ARG A 195 -10.32 -1.63 -10.59
N ALA A 196 -11.41 -1.00 -10.17
CA ALA A 196 -12.66 -1.00 -10.95
C ALA A 196 -12.52 -0.24 -12.28
N LEU A 197 -11.62 0.74 -12.37
CA LEU A 197 -11.33 1.48 -13.61
C LEU A 197 -10.46 0.67 -14.57
N VAL A 198 -9.39 0.08 -14.07
CA VAL A 198 -8.38 -0.64 -14.88
C VAL A 198 -8.89 -2.05 -15.27
N HIS A 199 -9.57 -2.73 -14.34
CA HIS A 199 -10.12 -4.08 -14.53
C HIS A 199 -11.64 -4.08 -14.34
N PRO A 200 -12.41 -3.60 -15.32
CA PRO A 200 -13.87 -3.52 -15.21
C PRO A 200 -14.49 -4.92 -15.10
N GLY A 201 -15.38 -5.08 -14.13
CA GLY A 201 -16.10 -6.32 -13.85
C GLY A 201 -16.23 -6.60 -12.36
N GLY A 202 -16.94 -7.68 -12.01
CA GLY A 202 -17.13 -8.07 -10.62
C GLY A 202 -18.20 -7.29 -9.87
N ILE A 203 -18.17 -7.37 -8.54
CA ILE A 203 -19.12 -6.67 -7.65
C ILE A 203 -18.74 -5.18 -7.59
N PRO A 204 -19.72 -4.25 -7.68
CA PRO A 204 -19.46 -2.84 -7.47
C PRO A 204 -18.76 -2.57 -6.14
N PRO A 205 -17.84 -1.59 -6.05
CA PRO A 205 -16.95 -1.40 -4.90
C PRO A 205 -17.65 -0.89 -3.63
N PHE A 206 -18.91 -0.45 -3.69
CA PHE A 206 -19.56 0.31 -2.62
C PHE A 206 -19.71 -0.44 -1.29
N PRO A 207 -19.96 -1.77 -1.24
CA PRO A 207 -19.96 -2.51 0.03
C PRO A 207 -18.61 -2.38 0.74
N ARG A 208 -17.51 -2.52 0.00
CA ARG A 208 -16.16 -2.39 0.56
C ARG A 208 -15.84 -0.95 0.98
N LEU A 209 -16.26 0.05 0.21
CA LEU A 209 -16.13 1.46 0.58
C LEU A 209 -16.89 1.79 1.89
N ALA A 210 -18.08 1.20 2.08
CA ALA A 210 -18.85 1.35 3.32
C ALA A 210 -18.11 0.73 4.52
N LEU A 211 -17.53 -0.46 4.34
CA LEU A 211 -16.71 -1.12 5.35
C LEU A 211 -15.44 -0.32 5.69
N ASN A 212 -14.72 0.20 4.70
CA ASN A 212 -13.55 1.06 4.93
C ASN A 212 -13.91 2.32 5.73
N LYS A 213 -15.08 2.92 5.41
CA LYS A 213 -15.60 4.06 6.17
C LYS A 213 -15.84 3.69 7.62
N ARG A 214 -16.42 2.51 7.88
CA ARG A 214 -16.71 2.05 9.23
C ARG A 214 -15.42 1.79 10.01
N LEU A 215 -14.46 1.08 9.44
CA LEU A 215 -13.14 0.84 10.04
C LEU A 215 -12.47 2.15 10.48
N SER A 216 -12.43 3.14 9.60
CA SER A 216 -11.82 4.43 9.93
C SER A 216 -12.56 5.18 11.05
N SER A 217 -13.89 5.05 11.14
CA SER A 217 -14.66 5.68 12.22
C SER A 217 -14.43 5.03 13.59
N GLU A 218 -14.07 3.74 13.60
CA GLU A 218 -13.72 2.96 14.81
C GLU A 218 -12.22 3.00 15.13
N VAL A 219 -11.42 3.75 14.36
CA VAL A 219 -9.95 3.82 14.49
C VAL A 219 -9.31 2.42 14.37
N LYS A 220 -9.79 1.63 13.40
CA LYS A 220 -9.34 0.26 13.16
C LYS A 220 -8.70 0.10 11.78
N LEU A 221 -7.78 -0.89 11.69
CA LEU A 221 -7.17 -1.36 10.45
C LEU A 221 -7.57 -2.83 10.22
N PRO A 222 -7.73 -3.27 8.95
CA PRO A 222 -8.00 -4.67 8.67
C PRO A 222 -6.74 -5.52 8.84
N THR A 223 -6.87 -6.67 9.49
CA THR A 223 -5.85 -7.74 9.52
C THR A 223 -6.17 -8.84 8.52
N SER A 224 -7.46 -9.09 8.27
CA SER A 224 -7.91 -9.92 7.16
C SER A 224 -9.20 -9.40 6.56
N VAL A 225 -9.40 -9.67 5.27
CA VAL A 225 -10.65 -9.35 4.57
C VAL A 225 -11.06 -10.57 3.76
N THR A 226 -12.19 -11.16 4.12
CA THR A 226 -12.79 -12.27 3.41
C THR A 226 -14.02 -11.81 2.66
N LEU A 227 -14.12 -12.22 1.40
CA LEU A 227 -15.27 -12.05 0.54
C LEU A 227 -15.77 -13.42 0.10
N GLU A 228 -17.01 -13.75 0.46
CA GLU A 228 -17.70 -14.95 0.01
C GLU A 228 -18.86 -14.60 -0.92
N ILE A 229 -18.96 -15.29 -2.05
CA ILE A 229 -20.02 -15.09 -3.04
C ILE A 229 -20.77 -16.43 -3.24
N ASP A 230 -22.07 -16.45 -2.96
CA ASP A 230 -22.93 -17.59 -3.29
C ASP A 230 -23.32 -17.53 -4.78
N SER A 231 -22.70 -18.39 -5.56
CA SER A 231 -22.97 -18.51 -7.01
C SER A 231 -24.23 -19.32 -7.33
N ARG A 232 -24.91 -19.93 -6.35
CA ARG A 232 -26.13 -20.70 -6.56
C ARG A 232 -27.28 -19.80 -7.00
N GLY A 233 -27.85 -20.06 -8.17
CA GLY A 233 -28.97 -19.30 -8.73
C GLY A 233 -28.59 -18.10 -9.59
N SER A 234 -27.32 -17.94 -9.95
CA SER A 234 -26.92 -16.93 -10.92
C SER A 234 -27.36 -17.31 -12.33
N LEU A 235 -28.21 -16.49 -12.95
CA LEU A 235 -28.50 -16.52 -14.39
C LEU A 235 -27.39 -15.88 -15.23
N VAL A 236 -26.21 -15.69 -14.63
CA VAL A 236 -25.03 -15.18 -15.35
C VAL A 236 -24.68 -16.20 -16.44
N PRO A 237 -24.54 -15.76 -17.70
CA PRO A 237 -24.11 -16.65 -18.79
C PRO A 237 -22.88 -17.42 -18.36
N SER A 238 -22.83 -18.72 -18.64
CA SER A 238 -21.84 -19.67 -18.14
C SER A 238 -20.36 -19.30 -18.38
N GLY A 239 -20.09 -18.33 -19.26
CA GLY A 239 -18.74 -17.79 -19.50
C GLY A 239 -18.25 -16.78 -18.46
N LEU A 240 -19.14 -16.04 -17.77
CA LEU A 240 -18.76 -15.09 -16.71
C LEU A 240 -18.79 -15.73 -15.32
N SER A 241 -19.60 -16.77 -15.14
CA SER A 241 -19.74 -17.48 -13.85
C SER A 241 -18.44 -18.21 -13.43
N SER A 242 -17.63 -18.64 -14.41
CA SER A 242 -16.33 -19.30 -14.13
C SER A 242 -15.22 -18.32 -13.73
N MET A 243 -15.38 -17.02 -13.98
CA MET A 243 -14.42 -15.97 -13.62
C MET A 243 -14.68 -15.33 -12.25
N MET A 244 -15.85 -15.54 -11.65
CA MET A 244 -16.12 -15.03 -10.31
C MET A 244 -15.58 -16.02 -9.28
N GLN A 245 -14.45 -15.68 -8.70
CA GLN A 245 -13.92 -16.38 -7.55
C GLN A 245 -14.95 -16.37 -6.42
N ARG A 246 -15.28 -17.55 -5.90
CA ARG A 246 -16.34 -17.74 -4.89
C ARG A 246 -15.89 -17.29 -3.50
N HIS A 247 -14.59 -17.34 -3.27
CA HIS A 247 -13.97 -16.99 -2.00
C HIS A 247 -12.66 -16.25 -2.29
N LEU A 248 -12.54 -15.06 -1.73
CA LEU A 248 -11.32 -14.26 -1.76
C LEU A 248 -10.97 -13.89 -0.32
N CYS A 249 -9.71 -14.08 0.04
CA CYS A 249 -9.20 -13.65 1.34
C CYS A 249 -7.93 -12.82 1.13
N SER A 250 -7.85 -11.66 1.75
CA SER A 250 -6.60 -10.91 1.89
C SER A 250 -6.17 -10.89 3.35
N VAL A 251 -4.89 -11.15 3.58
CA VAL A 251 -4.26 -11.09 4.91
C VAL A 251 -3.29 -9.93 4.92
N HIS A 252 -3.39 -9.07 5.93
CA HIS A 252 -2.60 -7.86 6.06
C HIS A 252 -1.68 -7.95 7.27
N ARG A 253 -0.36 -7.85 7.06
CA ARG A 253 0.64 -7.72 8.11
C ARG A 253 1.02 -6.26 8.25
N ILE A 254 0.67 -5.67 9.40
CA ILE A 254 0.78 -4.24 9.66
C ILE A 254 1.98 -3.98 10.56
N HIS A 255 2.82 -3.04 10.18
CA HIS A 255 3.99 -2.60 10.95
C HIS A 255 3.94 -1.07 11.09
N PRO A 256 4.04 -0.53 12.31
CA PRO A 256 3.89 0.91 12.58
C PRO A 256 5.13 1.74 12.25
N ALA A 257 6.07 1.20 11.46
CA ALA A 257 7.28 1.90 11.07
C ALA A 257 7.82 1.34 9.74
N LEU A 258 8.49 2.19 8.97
CA LEU A 258 9.25 1.79 7.79
C LEU A 258 10.63 1.26 8.18
N ARG A 259 11.15 0.35 7.38
CA ARG A 259 12.52 -0.19 7.46
C ARG A 259 13.45 0.63 6.57
N ALA A 260 14.75 0.51 6.76
CA ALA A 260 15.74 1.15 5.89
C ALA A 260 15.56 0.73 4.41
N ASP A 261 15.28 -0.55 4.18
CA ASP A 261 15.05 -1.10 2.83
C ASP A 261 13.77 -0.53 2.19
N ASP A 262 12.75 -0.20 3.00
CA ASP A 262 11.52 0.43 2.50
C ASP A 262 11.80 1.85 2.01
N LEU A 263 12.62 2.62 2.74
CA LEU A 263 13.03 3.97 2.32
C LEU A 263 13.84 3.93 1.03
N GLN A 264 14.75 2.95 0.89
CA GLN A 264 15.49 2.76 -0.35
C GLN A 264 14.55 2.41 -1.51
N ARG A 265 13.56 1.54 -1.28
CA ARG A 265 12.55 1.16 -2.28
C ARG A 265 11.72 2.36 -2.74
N ILE A 266 11.35 3.25 -1.82
CA ILE A 266 10.67 4.51 -2.17
C ILE A 266 11.59 5.38 -3.06
N ALA A 267 12.86 5.55 -2.68
CA ALA A 267 13.82 6.33 -3.45
C ALA A 267 14.03 5.76 -4.88
N ASP A 268 14.10 4.43 -5.01
CA ASP A 268 14.19 3.75 -6.30
C ASP A 268 12.93 3.96 -7.15
N ALA A 269 11.74 3.93 -6.52
CA ALA A 269 10.47 4.21 -7.19
C ALA A 269 10.38 5.67 -7.66
N GLU A 270 10.84 6.62 -6.86
CA GLU A 270 10.94 8.04 -7.24
C GLU A 270 11.88 8.24 -8.44
N ALA A 271 13.03 7.57 -8.44
CA ALA A 271 13.96 7.60 -9.57
C ALA A 271 13.34 7.01 -10.84
N CYS A 272 12.66 5.86 -10.71
CA CYS A 272 11.93 5.24 -11.81
C CYS A 272 10.83 6.18 -12.36
N MET A 273 10.02 6.77 -11.47
CA MET A 273 8.97 7.72 -11.83
C MET A 273 9.53 8.94 -12.59
N ALA A 274 10.71 9.42 -12.23
CA ALA A 274 11.32 10.59 -12.84
C ALA A 274 11.69 10.36 -14.32
N ILE A 275 12.14 9.14 -14.68
CA ILE A 275 12.56 8.80 -16.04
C ILE A 275 11.46 8.16 -16.89
N ALA A 276 10.36 7.70 -16.29
CA ALA A 276 9.27 7.06 -16.99
C ALA A 276 8.54 8.03 -17.93
N GLU A 277 8.28 7.58 -19.16
CA GLU A 277 7.48 8.31 -20.15
C GLU A 277 6.01 8.36 -19.73
N GLU A 278 5.38 9.52 -19.86
CA GLU A 278 3.96 9.67 -19.57
C GLU A 278 3.13 9.24 -20.77
N VAL A 279 2.23 8.27 -20.56
CA VAL A 279 1.34 7.72 -21.59
C VAL A 279 -0.12 7.85 -21.16
N SER A 280 -1.03 7.71 -22.11
CA SER A 280 -2.47 7.66 -21.75
C SER A 280 -2.80 6.36 -21.00
N LEU A 281 -3.88 6.39 -20.18
CA LEU A 281 -4.37 5.18 -19.48
C LEU A 281 -4.67 4.04 -20.46
N ALA A 282 -5.20 4.36 -21.65
CA ALA A 282 -5.50 3.35 -22.67
C ALA A 282 -4.23 2.68 -23.20
N GLU A 283 -3.14 3.41 -23.43
CA GLU A 283 -1.85 2.86 -23.84
C GLU A 283 -1.19 2.07 -22.72
N TYR A 284 -1.31 2.56 -21.48
CA TYR A 284 -0.80 1.88 -20.29
C TYR A 284 -1.40 0.47 -20.17
N THR A 285 -2.73 0.35 -20.25
CA THR A 285 -3.47 -0.91 -20.06
C THR A 285 -3.47 -1.85 -21.27
N GLN A 286 -3.22 -1.37 -22.49
CA GLN A 286 -3.20 -2.22 -23.70
C GLN A 286 -2.04 -3.21 -23.75
N ALA A 287 -0.93 -2.91 -23.09
CA ALA A 287 0.25 -3.76 -23.11
C ALA A 287 0.14 -5.01 -22.21
N GLU A 288 -0.77 -5.02 -21.25
CA GLU A 288 -1.05 -6.21 -20.43
C GLU A 288 -1.73 -7.35 -21.21
N LYS A 289 -2.24 -7.08 -22.42
CA LYS A 289 -3.00 -8.04 -23.24
C LYS A 289 -2.15 -8.83 -24.24
N LYS A 290 -0.83 -8.66 -24.25
CA LYS A 290 0.10 -9.42 -25.10
C LYS A 290 0.89 -10.43 -24.27
#